data_13befe45fefff638eb1b6cba97778e36
#
_entry.id   13befe45fefff638eb1b6cba97778e36
#
_cell.length_a   1.000
_cell.length_b   1.000
_cell.length_c   1.000
_cell.angle_alpha   90.00
_cell.angle_beta   90.00
_cell.angle_gamma   90.00
#
_symmetry.space_group_name_H-M   'P 1'
#
loop_
_entity.id
_entity.type
_entity.pdbx_description
1 polymer ?
#
loop_
_entity_poly.entity_id
_entity_poly.type
_entity_poly.pdbx_seq_one_letter_code
_entity_poly.pdbx_strand_id
1 'polypeptide(L)'
;MLDAWPSVPDSSDALPLTRIQGDICFEQVSFAYEADEPVLVDINLHARPGQTIALVGPTGAGKTTIINLLSRFYDVNEGSICIDGHDIRHIEQSSLRKQLGIVLQETFLFSDTVMENIRYGRLGATDDEVMAAAHLANADHFIRYLPAGYATEVSEQGHNFSEGQRQLIAIARAILADPRILILDEATSSVDTRTEIQIQQALLRLLEGRTAFVIAHRLSTIRNADLVLVVNDHRIIERGTHEELLAQQGFYHDLYMSQFRRT
;
A
#
# COMPACT_ATOMS: atom_id res chain seq x y z
N MET A 1 9.00 -30.31 4.12
CA MET A 1 9.42 -28.97 4.57
C MET A 1 8.24 -28.02 4.38
N LEU A 2 7.37 -27.81 5.38
CA LEU A 2 6.29 -26.78 5.42
C LEU A 2 5.44 -26.94 6.69
N ASP A 3 6.10 -27.27 7.84
CA ASP A 3 5.46 -27.28 9.15
C ASP A 3 5.88 -26.07 10.00
N ALA A 4 6.12 -24.91 9.33
CA ALA A 4 6.24 -23.66 10.07
C ALA A 4 4.82 -23.19 10.40
N TRP A 5 4.43 -23.27 11.66
CA TRP A 5 3.23 -22.64 12.16
C TRP A 5 3.28 -21.14 11.84
N PRO A 6 2.18 -20.53 11.36
CA PRO A 6 2.15 -19.08 11.14
C PRO A 6 2.52 -18.38 12.45
N SER A 7 3.40 -17.39 12.38
CA SER A 7 3.83 -16.58 13.53
C SER A 7 2.66 -15.84 14.19
N VAL A 8 1.57 -15.64 13.45
CA VAL A 8 0.32 -15.03 13.88
C VAL A 8 -0.83 -15.97 13.46
N PRO A 9 -1.28 -16.90 14.30
CA PRO A 9 -2.42 -17.75 14.01
C PRO A 9 -3.74 -16.98 14.15
N ASP A 10 -4.78 -17.41 13.43
CA ASP A 10 -6.13 -16.94 13.69
C ASP A 10 -6.60 -17.41 15.08
N SER A 11 -7.32 -16.54 15.79
CA SER A 11 -7.96 -16.92 17.05
C SER A 11 -9.10 -17.91 16.76
N SER A 12 -9.42 -18.76 17.72
CA SER A 12 -10.49 -19.78 17.58
C SER A 12 -11.88 -19.17 17.37
N ASP A 13 -12.05 -17.90 17.68
CA ASP A 13 -13.26 -17.08 17.55
C ASP A 13 -13.17 -16.04 16.44
N ALA A 14 -12.16 -16.15 15.56
CA ALA A 14 -11.98 -15.23 14.44
C ALA A 14 -13.18 -15.27 13.48
N LEU A 15 -13.69 -14.09 13.16
CA LEU A 15 -14.84 -13.94 12.28
C LEU A 15 -14.41 -13.51 10.86
N PRO A 16 -15.09 -14.01 9.82
CA PRO A 16 -14.83 -13.57 8.47
C PRO A 16 -15.31 -12.12 8.25
N LEU A 17 -14.46 -11.31 7.65
CA LEU A 17 -14.77 -9.94 7.27
C LEU A 17 -15.35 -9.91 5.85
N THR A 18 -16.65 -9.69 5.72
CA THR A 18 -17.34 -9.85 4.41
C THR A 18 -17.48 -8.56 3.61
N ARG A 19 -17.78 -7.45 4.28
CA ARG A 19 -17.85 -6.11 3.68
C ARG A 19 -17.35 -5.09 4.68
N ILE A 20 -16.44 -4.22 4.23
CA ILE A 20 -15.90 -3.15 5.06
C ILE A 20 -16.13 -1.80 4.40
N GLN A 21 -16.23 -0.76 5.24
CA GLN A 21 -16.22 0.63 4.81
C GLN A 21 -14.79 1.14 4.70
N GLY A 22 -13.89 0.60 5.52
CA GLY A 22 -12.49 0.98 5.60
C GLY A 22 -12.22 2.07 6.62
N ASP A 23 -12.99 2.10 7.71
CA ASP A 23 -12.66 2.89 8.90
C ASP A 23 -11.55 2.18 9.67
N ILE A 24 -10.41 2.85 9.89
CA ILE A 24 -9.23 2.22 10.50
C ILE A 24 -8.78 3.05 11.68
N CYS A 25 -8.68 2.40 12.86
CA CYS A 25 -8.23 3.04 14.08
C CYS A 25 -7.05 2.27 14.70
N PHE A 26 -6.01 3.00 15.08
CA PHE A 26 -4.93 2.52 15.94
C PHE A 26 -5.09 3.21 17.28
N GLU A 27 -5.18 2.44 18.37
CA GLU A 27 -5.38 2.94 19.71
C GLU A 27 -4.21 2.51 20.59
N GLN A 28 -3.37 3.47 20.98
CA GLN A 28 -2.22 3.29 21.87
C GLN A 28 -1.29 2.13 21.45
N VAL A 29 -1.10 1.96 20.13
CA VAL A 29 -0.33 0.85 19.58
C VAL A 29 1.15 1.02 19.85
N SER A 30 1.74 0.03 20.54
CA SER A 30 3.18 -0.13 20.70
C SER A 30 3.61 -1.47 20.14
N PHE A 31 4.78 -1.49 19.49
CA PHE A 31 5.30 -2.67 18.85
C PHE A 31 6.83 -2.70 18.80
N ALA A 32 7.39 -3.88 19.01
CA ALA A 32 8.79 -4.22 18.86
C ALA A 32 8.92 -5.58 18.17
N TYR A 33 9.87 -5.72 17.24
CA TYR A 33 10.21 -7.04 16.67
C TYR A 33 11.00 -7.90 17.68
N GLU A 34 11.85 -7.26 18.47
CA GLU A 34 12.60 -7.84 19.58
C GLU A 34 12.24 -7.07 20.86
N ALA A 35 12.12 -7.76 21.98
CA ALA A 35 11.54 -7.23 23.23
C ALA A 35 12.16 -5.91 23.72
N ASP A 36 13.46 -5.71 23.48
CA ASP A 36 14.21 -4.55 23.99
C ASP A 36 14.39 -3.43 22.94
N GLU A 37 13.84 -3.60 21.71
CA GLU A 37 13.99 -2.63 20.62
C GLU A 37 12.63 -2.12 20.14
N PRO A 38 12.02 -1.12 20.80
CA PRO A 38 10.73 -0.57 20.39
C PRO A 38 10.84 0.10 19.00
N VAL A 39 9.92 -0.25 18.11
CA VAL A 39 9.83 0.31 16.75
C VAL A 39 8.66 1.27 16.61
N LEU A 40 7.61 1.05 17.37
CA LEU A 40 6.45 1.96 17.47
C LEU A 40 6.08 2.12 18.93
N VAL A 41 5.78 3.36 19.35
CA VAL A 41 5.45 3.69 20.73
C VAL A 41 4.24 4.62 20.75
N ASP A 42 3.14 4.15 21.35
CA ASP A 42 1.91 4.92 21.55
C ASP A 42 1.36 5.55 20.25
N ILE A 43 1.27 4.74 19.18
CA ILE A 43 0.71 5.17 17.91
C ILE A 43 -0.81 5.27 18.04
N ASN A 44 -1.31 6.48 17.81
CA ASN A 44 -2.72 6.79 17.74
C ASN A 44 -3.04 7.44 16.40
N LEU A 45 -3.89 6.82 15.59
CA LEU A 45 -4.36 7.38 14.33
C LEU A 45 -5.77 6.91 14.00
N HIS A 46 -6.48 7.69 13.21
CA HIS A 46 -7.79 7.34 12.68
C HIS A 46 -7.84 7.72 11.20
N ALA A 47 -8.04 6.74 10.34
CA ALA A 47 -8.28 6.90 8.92
C ALA A 47 -9.76 6.63 8.63
N ARG A 48 -10.48 7.65 8.19
CA ARG A 48 -11.90 7.54 7.83
C ARG A 48 -12.06 6.84 6.48
N PRO A 49 -13.21 6.22 6.22
CA PRO A 49 -13.51 5.62 4.91
C PRO A 49 -13.23 6.59 3.77
N GLY A 50 -12.46 6.13 2.78
CA GLY A 50 -12.12 6.91 1.60
C GLY A 50 -11.00 7.93 1.76
N GLN A 51 -10.38 8.05 2.95
CA GLN A 51 -9.24 8.95 3.17
C GLN A 51 -7.93 8.36 2.67
N THR A 52 -7.09 9.22 2.10
CA THR A 52 -5.69 8.93 1.80
C THR A 52 -4.79 9.48 2.91
N ILE A 53 -4.08 8.59 3.58
CA ILE A 53 -3.13 8.89 4.66
C ILE A 53 -1.70 8.77 4.11
N ALA A 54 -0.95 9.85 4.11
CA ALA A 54 0.46 9.84 3.76
C ALA A 54 1.33 9.63 5.01
N LEU A 55 2.17 8.60 5.01
CA LEU A 55 3.18 8.37 6.04
C LEU A 55 4.51 8.96 5.58
N VAL A 56 5.03 9.93 6.30
CA VAL A 56 6.30 10.60 6.00
C VAL A 56 7.24 10.53 7.20
N GLY A 57 8.54 10.56 6.95
CA GLY A 57 9.56 10.51 8.01
C GLY A 57 10.85 9.84 7.53
N PRO A 58 11.92 9.87 8.31
CA PRO A 58 13.20 9.27 7.97
C PRO A 58 13.11 7.75 7.81
N THR A 59 14.10 7.16 7.14
CA THR A 59 14.25 5.70 7.08
C THR A 59 14.41 5.14 8.49
N GLY A 60 13.76 4.01 8.79
CA GLY A 60 13.78 3.40 10.11
C GLY A 60 12.80 4.00 11.14
N ALA A 61 12.04 5.04 10.80
CA ALA A 61 11.09 5.67 11.74
C ALA A 61 9.87 4.80 12.12
N GLY A 62 9.65 3.65 11.45
CA GLY A 62 8.53 2.74 11.74
C GLY A 62 7.38 2.78 10.72
N LYS A 63 7.47 3.54 9.61
CA LYS A 63 6.41 3.64 8.59
C LYS A 63 5.98 2.28 8.03
N THR A 64 6.94 1.46 7.60
CA THR A 64 6.68 0.10 7.09
C THR A 64 6.11 -0.82 8.18
N THR A 65 6.47 -0.61 9.43
CA THR A 65 5.93 -1.38 10.56
C THR A 65 4.44 -1.08 10.77
N ILE A 66 4.00 0.18 10.63
CA ILE A 66 2.56 0.53 10.66
C ILE A 66 1.80 -0.28 9.60
N ILE A 67 2.34 -0.38 8.39
CA ILE A 67 1.76 -1.14 7.28
C ILE A 67 1.73 -2.65 7.58
N ASN A 68 2.83 -3.19 8.12
CA ASN A 68 2.92 -4.60 8.48
C ASN A 68 1.91 -5.00 9.55
N LEU A 69 1.68 -4.13 10.54
CA LEU A 69 0.68 -4.34 11.58
C LEU A 69 -0.74 -4.25 11.02
N LEU A 70 -1.04 -3.27 10.15
CA LEU A 70 -2.34 -3.17 9.48
C LEU A 70 -2.65 -4.41 8.63
N SER A 71 -1.62 -4.99 7.97
CA SER A 71 -1.72 -6.21 7.18
C SER A 71 -1.77 -7.48 8.03
N ARG A 72 -1.65 -7.34 9.35
CA ARG A 72 -1.55 -8.41 10.32
C ARG A 72 -0.50 -9.45 9.93
N PHE A 73 0.71 -8.97 9.55
CA PHE A 73 1.90 -9.80 9.48
C PHE A 73 2.47 -10.05 10.89
N TYR A 74 2.15 -9.16 11.81
CA TYR A 74 2.46 -9.23 13.24
C TYR A 74 1.25 -8.73 14.03
N ASP A 75 1.05 -9.26 15.23
CA ASP A 75 0.11 -8.69 16.20
C ASP A 75 0.82 -7.63 17.05
N VAL A 76 0.09 -6.64 17.53
CA VAL A 76 0.63 -5.56 18.37
C VAL A 76 1.02 -6.08 19.75
N ASN A 77 2.06 -5.50 20.36
CA ASN A 77 2.42 -5.83 21.75
C ASN A 77 1.47 -5.17 22.75
N GLU A 78 1.09 -3.90 22.48
CA GLU A 78 0.15 -3.14 23.29
C GLU A 78 -0.82 -2.37 22.39
N GLY A 79 -2.00 -2.05 22.93
CA GLY A 79 -3.05 -1.36 22.21
C GLY A 79 -3.84 -2.26 21.27
N SER A 80 -4.53 -1.65 20.31
CA SER A 80 -5.37 -2.35 19.33
C SER A 80 -5.37 -1.66 17.97
N ILE A 81 -5.60 -2.45 16.93
CA ILE A 81 -5.89 -1.96 15.58
C ILE A 81 -7.26 -2.48 15.21
N CYS A 82 -8.16 -1.55 14.88
CA CYS A 82 -9.53 -1.88 14.51
C CYS A 82 -9.83 -1.49 13.07
N ILE A 83 -10.60 -2.33 12.37
CA ILE A 83 -11.21 -2.03 11.08
C ILE A 83 -12.73 -2.11 11.24
N ASP A 84 -13.43 -1.02 10.92
CA ASP A 84 -14.88 -0.87 11.13
C ASP A 84 -15.33 -1.25 12.53
N GLY A 85 -14.52 -0.90 13.56
CA GLY A 85 -14.78 -1.18 14.98
C GLY A 85 -14.43 -2.60 15.42
N HIS A 86 -13.90 -3.45 14.56
CA HIS A 86 -13.48 -4.81 14.90
C HIS A 86 -11.96 -4.89 15.03
N ASP A 87 -11.47 -5.36 16.17
CA ASP A 87 -10.04 -5.61 16.35
C ASP A 87 -9.57 -6.68 15.37
N ILE A 88 -8.50 -6.37 14.61
CA ILE A 88 -7.98 -7.26 13.55
C ILE A 88 -7.51 -8.61 14.08
N ARG A 89 -7.22 -8.75 15.39
CA ARG A 89 -6.86 -10.03 16.03
C ARG A 89 -8.01 -11.03 16.06
N HIS A 90 -9.26 -10.54 16.02
CA HIS A 90 -10.48 -11.35 15.99
C HIS A 90 -11.08 -11.48 14.58
N ILE A 91 -10.34 -11.11 13.54
CA ILE A 91 -10.72 -11.25 12.15
C ILE A 91 -9.89 -12.37 11.50
N GLU A 92 -10.51 -13.23 10.70
CA GLU A 92 -9.78 -14.22 9.89
C GLU A 92 -8.81 -13.51 8.94
N GLN A 93 -7.52 -13.86 9.00
CA GLN A 93 -6.48 -13.24 8.17
C GLN A 93 -6.78 -13.35 6.68
N SER A 94 -7.33 -14.48 6.25
CA SER A 94 -7.67 -14.71 4.84
C SER A 94 -8.74 -13.72 4.36
N SER A 95 -9.72 -13.39 5.19
CA SER A 95 -10.78 -12.43 4.89
C SER A 95 -10.29 -10.99 4.99
N LEU A 96 -9.45 -10.67 5.98
CA LEU A 96 -8.79 -9.37 6.12
C LEU A 96 -7.95 -9.06 4.87
N ARG A 97 -7.04 -9.97 4.51
CA ARG A 97 -6.11 -9.77 3.38
C ARG A 97 -6.80 -9.65 2.03
N LYS A 98 -7.99 -10.24 1.84
CA LYS A 98 -8.81 -10.02 0.65
C LYS A 98 -9.34 -8.59 0.53
N GLN A 99 -9.44 -7.86 1.64
CA GLN A 99 -9.87 -6.46 1.66
C GLN A 99 -8.70 -5.47 1.50
N LEU A 100 -7.46 -5.98 1.56
CA LEU A 100 -6.24 -5.19 1.44
C LEU A 100 -5.64 -5.35 0.05
N GLY A 101 -5.35 -4.24 -0.62
CA GLY A 101 -4.54 -4.20 -1.84
C GLY A 101 -3.18 -3.60 -1.51
N ILE A 102 -2.11 -4.31 -1.86
CA ILE A 102 -0.74 -3.85 -1.58
C ILE A 102 -0.03 -3.64 -2.90
N VAL A 103 0.48 -2.43 -3.13
CA VAL A 103 1.37 -2.10 -4.25
C VAL A 103 2.71 -1.71 -3.65
N LEU A 104 3.68 -2.62 -3.75
CA LEU A 104 5.02 -2.43 -3.22
C LEU A 104 5.92 -1.70 -4.21
N GLN A 105 6.97 -1.08 -3.69
CA GLN A 105 8.06 -0.47 -4.44
C GLN A 105 8.68 -1.46 -5.44
N GLU A 106 9.11 -2.61 -4.96
CA GLU A 106 9.62 -3.69 -5.79
C GLU A 106 8.46 -4.55 -6.26
N THR A 107 8.08 -4.35 -7.51
CA THR A 107 6.98 -5.11 -8.12
C THR A 107 7.43 -6.50 -8.51
N PHE A 108 6.86 -7.51 -7.87
CA PHE A 108 7.06 -8.91 -8.24
C PHE A 108 6.04 -9.35 -9.29
N LEU A 109 6.54 -9.91 -10.40
CA LEU A 109 5.73 -10.61 -11.39
C LEU A 109 6.08 -12.09 -11.41
N PHE A 110 5.07 -12.93 -11.54
CA PHE A 110 5.22 -14.37 -11.64
C PHE A 110 5.64 -14.79 -13.06
N SER A 111 6.37 -15.90 -13.17
CA SER A 111 6.72 -16.52 -14.45
C SER A 111 5.48 -17.17 -15.07
N ASP A 112 4.64 -16.35 -15.71
CA ASP A 112 3.39 -16.69 -16.36
C ASP A 112 3.09 -15.59 -17.40
N THR A 113 1.96 -15.63 -18.10
CA THR A 113 1.58 -14.58 -19.04
C THR A 113 1.27 -13.25 -18.34
N VAL A 114 1.30 -12.15 -19.08
CA VAL A 114 0.83 -10.83 -18.60
C VAL A 114 -0.63 -10.93 -18.14
N MET A 115 -1.47 -11.66 -18.89
CA MET A 115 -2.88 -11.90 -18.55
C MET A 115 -3.01 -12.51 -17.15
N GLU A 116 -2.30 -13.60 -16.86
CA GLU A 116 -2.37 -14.30 -15.59
C GLU A 116 -1.74 -13.50 -14.45
N ASN A 117 -0.70 -12.73 -14.73
CA ASN A 117 -0.15 -11.79 -13.73
C ASN A 117 -1.16 -10.76 -13.27
N ILE A 118 -2.02 -10.23 -14.15
CA ILE A 118 -3.09 -9.31 -13.77
C ILE A 118 -4.23 -10.08 -13.09
N ARG A 119 -4.62 -11.26 -13.63
CA ARG A 119 -5.67 -12.13 -13.12
C ARG A 119 -5.40 -12.60 -11.68
N TYR A 120 -4.14 -12.63 -11.26
CA TYR A 120 -3.77 -12.94 -9.87
C TYR A 120 -4.48 -12.02 -8.85
N GLY A 121 -4.88 -10.81 -9.23
CA GLY A 121 -5.71 -9.93 -8.38
C GLY A 121 -7.08 -10.53 -8.06
N ARG A 122 -7.67 -11.30 -8.99
CA ARG A 122 -8.93 -12.02 -8.82
C ARG A 122 -8.97 -13.22 -9.76
N LEU A 123 -8.62 -14.41 -9.26
CA LEU A 123 -8.42 -15.63 -10.05
C LEU A 123 -9.62 -16.05 -10.89
N GLY A 124 -10.83 -15.70 -10.49
CA GLY A 124 -12.06 -15.99 -11.25
C GLY A 124 -12.45 -14.93 -12.28
N ALA A 125 -11.60 -13.92 -12.53
CA ALA A 125 -11.92 -12.86 -13.50
C ALA A 125 -11.86 -13.36 -14.94
N THR A 126 -12.78 -12.86 -15.77
CA THR A 126 -12.77 -13.10 -17.22
C THR A 126 -11.65 -12.31 -17.91
N ASP A 127 -11.30 -12.69 -19.14
CA ASP A 127 -10.31 -11.95 -19.94
C ASP A 127 -10.72 -10.49 -20.14
N ASP A 128 -12.01 -10.24 -20.37
CA ASP A 128 -12.53 -8.88 -20.55
C ASP A 128 -12.36 -8.02 -19.29
N GLU A 129 -12.58 -8.60 -18.10
CA GLU A 129 -12.34 -7.92 -16.82
C GLU A 129 -10.88 -7.61 -16.60
N VAL A 130 -9.98 -8.55 -16.96
CA VAL A 130 -8.53 -8.35 -16.89
C VAL A 130 -8.09 -7.23 -17.84
N MET A 131 -8.58 -7.23 -19.08
CA MET A 131 -8.28 -6.19 -20.06
C MET A 131 -8.83 -4.82 -19.63
N ALA A 132 -10.01 -4.78 -19.04
CA ALA A 132 -10.59 -3.56 -18.48
C ALA A 132 -9.73 -2.99 -17.34
N ALA A 133 -9.26 -3.84 -16.43
CA ALA A 133 -8.35 -3.43 -15.35
C ALA A 133 -7.00 -2.91 -15.90
N ALA A 134 -6.44 -3.57 -16.92
CA ALA A 134 -5.24 -3.12 -17.59
C ALA A 134 -5.42 -1.75 -18.27
N HIS A 135 -6.58 -1.52 -18.87
CA HIS A 135 -6.92 -0.23 -19.49
C HIS A 135 -6.99 0.88 -18.43
N LEU A 136 -7.66 0.64 -17.29
CA LEU A 136 -7.73 1.59 -16.18
C LEU A 136 -6.35 1.91 -15.59
N ALA A 137 -5.47 0.91 -15.56
CA ALA A 137 -4.08 1.07 -15.11
C ALA A 137 -3.16 1.72 -16.14
N ASN A 138 -3.63 2.11 -17.33
CA ASN A 138 -2.83 2.55 -18.47
C ASN A 138 -1.80 1.49 -18.97
N ALA A 139 -1.94 0.22 -18.58
CA ALA A 139 -1.08 -0.87 -18.99
C ALA A 139 -1.41 -1.40 -20.39
N ASP A 140 -2.70 -1.40 -20.80
CA ASP A 140 -3.19 -1.92 -22.06
C ASP A 140 -2.45 -1.34 -23.27
N HIS A 141 -2.07 -0.05 -23.21
CA HIS A 141 -1.38 0.60 -24.31
C HIS A 141 -0.05 -0.11 -24.67
N PHE A 142 0.82 -0.38 -23.70
CA PHE A 142 2.08 -1.04 -23.99
C PHE A 142 1.91 -2.54 -24.23
N ILE A 143 0.95 -3.21 -23.54
CA ILE A 143 0.69 -4.64 -23.68
C ILE A 143 0.33 -4.99 -25.13
N ARG A 144 -0.49 -4.19 -25.81
CA ARG A 144 -0.89 -4.41 -27.22
C ARG A 144 0.28 -4.34 -28.20
N TYR A 145 1.38 -3.68 -27.84
CA TYR A 145 2.59 -3.62 -28.66
C TYR A 145 3.58 -4.76 -28.40
N LEU A 146 3.33 -5.61 -27.41
CA LEU A 146 4.13 -6.81 -27.18
C LEU A 146 3.86 -7.85 -28.28
N PRO A 147 4.85 -8.68 -28.65
CA PRO A 147 4.72 -9.65 -29.74
C PRO A 147 3.53 -10.60 -29.62
N ALA A 148 3.18 -11.01 -28.40
CA ALA A 148 2.03 -11.87 -28.09
C ALA A 148 0.94 -11.14 -27.27
N GLY A 149 0.98 -9.81 -27.16
CA GLY A 149 0.01 -9.04 -26.39
C GLY A 149 -0.11 -9.54 -24.95
N TYR A 150 -1.32 -9.78 -24.49
CA TYR A 150 -1.60 -10.31 -23.15
C TYR A 150 -1.07 -11.73 -22.92
N ALA A 151 -0.84 -12.52 -23.97
CA ALA A 151 -0.24 -13.85 -23.89
C ALA A 151 1.30 -13.81 -23.82
N THR A 152 1.91 -12.62 -23.76
CA THR A 152 3.37 -12.49 -23.61
C THR A 152 3.80 -13.07 -22.28
N GLU A 153 4.77 -13.99 -22.31
CA GLU A 153 5.34 -14.60 -21.11
C GLU A 153 6.21 -13.58 -20.35
N VAL A 154 6.04 -13.57 -19.05
CA VAL A 154 6.85 -12.81 -18.11
C VAL A 154 8.00 -13.70 -17.67
N SER A 155 9.23 -13.27 -17.91
CA SER A 155 10.42 -13.97 -17.42
C SER A 155 10.51 -13.92 -15.89
N GLU A 156 11.43 -14.69 -15.33
CA GLU A 156 11.67 -14.68 -13.88
C GLU A 156 11.78 -13.24 -13.35
N GLN A 157 10.96 -12.90 -12.35
CA GLN A 157 10.82 -11.55 -11.76
C GLN A 157 10.47 -10.43 -12.77
N GLY A 158 10.07 -10.74 -14.00
CA GLY A 158 9.69 -9.75 -15.00
C GLY A 158 10.85 -8.97 -15.62
N HIS A 159 12.05 -9.54 -15.68
CA HIS A 159 13.23 -8.87 -16.22
C HIS A 159 13.10 -8.43 -17.69
N ASN A 160 12.16 -8.99 -18.45
CA ASN A 160 11.86 -8.59 -19.83
C ASN A 160 10.95 -7.35 -19.90
N PHE A 161 10.55 -6.75 -18.79
CA PHE A 161 9.76 -5.52 -18.69
C PHE A 161 10.55 -4.42 -18.00
N SER A 162 10.33 -3.16 -18.42
CA SER A 162 10.84 -2.01 -17.68
C SER A 162 10.17 -1.92 -16.31
N GLU A 163 10.80 -1.23 -15.38
CA GLU A 163 10.24 -1.04 -14.04
C GLU A 163 8.86 -0.40 -14.06
N GLY A 164 8.69 0.65 -14.87
CA GLY A 164 7.38 1.29 -15.05
C GLY A 164 6.32 0.35 -15.62
N GLN A 165 6.68 -0.53 -16.58
CA GLN A 165 5.75 -1.53 -17.10
C GLN A 165 5.35 -2.55 -16.04
N ARG A 166 6.30 -3.03 -15.23
CA ARG A 166 6.00 -3.91 -14.09
C ARG A 166 5.04 -3.25 -13.10
N GLN A 167 5.28 -1.98 -12.79
CA GLN A 167 4.44 -1.22 -11.88
C GLN A 167 3.01 -1.03 -12.43
N LEU A 168 2.84 -0.74 -13.72
CA LEU A 168 1.52 -0.66 -14.35
C LEU A 168 0.77 -2.00 -14.31
N ILE A 169 1.46 -3.13 -14.51
CA ILE A 169 0.87 -4.48 -14.36
C ILE A 169 0.43 -4.72 -12.90
N ALA A 170 1.24 -4.33 -11.91
CA ALA A 170 0.87 -4.46 -10.49
C ALA A 170 -0.33 -3.58 -10.12
N ILE A 171 -0.41 -2.36 -10.65
CA ILE A 171 -1.57 -1.48 -10.46
C ILE A 171 -2.82 -2.11 -11.11
N ALA A 172 -2.71 -2.71 -12.31
CA ALA A 172 -3.81 -3.42 -12.95
C ALA A 172 -4.30 -4.60 -12.10
N ARG A 173 -3.38 -5.38 -11.51
CA ARG A 173 -3.67 -6.43 -10.53
C ARG A 173 -4.45 -5.89 -9.33
N ALA A 174 -4.02 -4.76 -8.77
CA ALA A 174 -4.69 -4.12 -7.63
C ALA A 174 -6.07 -3.57 -8.00
N ILE A 175 -6.24 -2.98 -9.19
CA ILE A 175 -7.55 -2.54 -9.71
C ILE A 175 -8.50 -3.72 -9.86
N LEU A 176 -8.03 -4.85 -10.41
CA LEU A 176 -8.84 -6.05 -10.61
C LEU A 176 -9.27 -6.69 -9.29
N ALA A 177 -8.41 -6.64 -8.27
CA ALA A 177 -8.71 -7.14 -6.93
C ALA A 177 -9.82 -6.34 -6.23
N ASP A 178 -9.97 -5.06 -6.58
CA ASP A 178 -10.94 -4.11 -6.01
C ASP A 178 -11.00 -4.09 -4.47
N PRO A 179 -9.87 -3.91 -3.78
CA PRO A 179 -9.82 -3.88 -2.33
C PRO A 179 -10.45 -2.61 -1.77
N ARG A 180 -10.88 -2.63 -0.51
CA ARG A 180 -11.39 -1.44 0.19
C ARG A 180 -10.30 -0.61 0.85
N ILE A 181 -9.21 -1.25 1.22
CA ILE A 181 -8.05 -0.60 1.84
C ILE A 181 -6.86 -0.80 0.91
N LEU A 182 -6.13 0.28 0.65
CA LEU A 182 -4.92 0.27 -0.16
C LEU A 182 -3.69 0.59 0.67
N ILE A 183 -2.63 -0.11 0.37
CA ILE A 183 -1.30 0.14 0.91
C ILE A 183 -0.38 0.37 -0.28
N LEU A 184 0.19 1.57 -0.36
CA LEU A 184 1.10 1.94 -1.42
C LEU A 184 2.47 2.27 -0.82
N ASP A 185 3.51 1.60 -1.29
CA ASP A 185 4.89 1.96 -0.98
C ASP A 185 5.51 2.59 -2.23
N GLU A 186 5.60 3.93 -2.23
CA GLU A 186 6.11 4.70 -3.36
C GLU A 186 7.61 4.87 -3.25
N ALA A 187 8.38 4.11 -4.01
CA ALA A 187 9.75 4.48 -4.22
C ALA A 187 9.96 5.24 -5.52
N THR A 188 10.95 6.06 -5.47
CA THR A 188 11.48 6.77 -6.63
C THR A 188 12.46 5.85 -7.34
N SER A 189 11.99 5.14 -8.32
CA SER A 189 12.87 4.45 -9.24
C SER A 189 13.04 5.25 -10.52
N SER A 190 14.04 4.90 -11.29
CA SER A 190 14.40 5.51 -12.56
C SER A 190 13.41 5.14 -13.67
N VAL A 191 12.20 5.70 -13.57
CA VAL A 191 11.16 5.58 -14.60
C VAL A 191 11.20 6.85 -15.46
N ASP A 192 11.04 6.69 -16.78
CA ASP A 192 10.95 7.85 -17.67
C ASP A 192 9.71 8.70 -17.37
N THR A 193 9.79 9.99 -17.64
CA THR A 193 8.73 10.98 -17.31
C THR A 193 7.36 10.62 -17.88
N ARG A 194 7.29 10.04 -19.09
CA ARG A 194 6.01 9.69 -19.73
C ARG A 194 5.33 8.55 -18.99
N THR A 195 6.08 7.50 -18.68
CA THR A 195 5.61 6.34 -17.93
C THR A 195 5.25 6.75 -16.49
N GLU A 196 6.01 7.67 -15.89
CA GLU A 196 5.70 8.21 -14.58
C GLU A 196 4.32 8.89 -14.52
N ILE A 197 3.98 9.72 -15.53
CA ILE A 197 2.66 10.35 -15.62
C ILE A 197 1.56 9.28 -15.72
N GLN A 198 1.77 8.20 -16.50
CA GLN A 198 0.81 7.11 -16.63
C GLN A 198 0.59 6.38 -15.30
N ILE A 199 1.67 6.11 -14.56
CA ILE A 199 1.63 5.50 -13.23
C ILE A 199 0.85 6.39 -12.26
N GLN A 200 1.14 7.69 -12.21
CA GLN A 200 0.43 8.63 -11.35
C GLN A 200 -1.07 8.66 -11.63
N GLN A 201 -1.46 8.71 -12.90
CA GLN A 201 -2.88 8.67 -13.30
C GLN A 201 -3.56 7.35 -12.88
N ALA A 202 -2.86 6.22 -13.03
CA ALA A 202 -3.36 4.92 -12.63
C ALA A 202 -3.53 4.81 -11.10
N LEU A 203 -2.56 5.34 -10.34
CA LEU A 203 -2.63 5.39 -8.88
C LEU A 203 -3.79 6.27 -8.39
N LEU A 204 -4.01 7.44 -8.98
CA LEU A 204 -5.13 8.30 -8.63
C LEU A 204 -6.48 7.57 -8.83
N ARG A 205 -6.66 6.87 -9.95
CA ARG A 205 -7.86 6.05 -10.17
C ARG A 205 -7.98 4.91 -9.16
N LEU A 206 -6.86 4.27 -8.83
CA LEU A 206 -6.84 3.20 -7.83
C LEU A 206 -7.24 3.71 -6.44
N LEU A 207 -6.90 4.94 -6.08
CA LEU A 207 -7.22 5.56 -4.78
C LEU A 207 -8.71 5.95 -4.64
N GLU A 208 -9.41 6.21 -5.74
CA GLU A 208 -10.78 6.70 -5.70
C GLU A 208 -11.73 5.81 -4.89
N GLY A 209 -12.35 6.37 -3.84
CA GLY A 209 -13.33 5.71 -2.99
C GLY A 209 -12.78 4.63 -2.04
N ARG A 210 -11.46 4.58 -1.86
CA ARG A 210 -10.78 3.61 -0.99
C ARG A 210 -10.02 4.32 0.12
N THR A 211 -9.94 3.69 1.28
CA THR A 211 -9.04 4.16 2.35
C THR A 211 -7.62 3.72 2.00
N ALA A 212 -6.69 4.66 1.99
CA ALA A 212 -5.33 4.37 1.54
C ALA A 212 -4.26 4.83 2.54
N PHE A 213 -3.26 3.99 2.74
CA PHE A 213 -2.02 4.33 3.43
C PHE A 213 -0.90 4.36 2.40
N VAL A 214 -0.21 5.48 2.30
CA VAL A 214 0.86 5.67 1.33
C VAL A 214 2.15 6.03 2.06
N ILE A 215 3.19 5.18 1.94
CA ILE A 215 4.55 5.57 2.32
C ILE A 215 5.03 6.49 1.21
N ALA A 216 4.93 7.80 1.47
CA ALA A 216 5.07 8.79 0.44
C ALA A 216 6.54 9.22 0.29
N HIS A 217 7.08 8.99 -0.90
CA HIS A 217 8.38 9.47 -1.34
C HIS A 217 8.25 10.55 -2.44
N ARG A 218 7.03 10.78 -2.95
CA ARG A 218 6.75 11.78 -3.99
C ARG A 218 5.95 12.94 -3.42
N LEU A 219 6.37 14.14 -3.78
CA LEU A 219 5.70 15.36 -3.34
C LEU A 219 4.24 15.44 -3.78
N SER A 220 3.92 14.99 -4.99
CA SER A 220 2.55 14.98 -5.50
C SER A 220 1.60 14.16 -4.63
N THR A 221 2.04 13.02 -4.13
CA THR A 221 1.26 12.14 -3.25
C THR A 221 1.02 12.79 -1.89
N ILE A 222 2.07 13.40 -1.32
CA ILE A 222 1.97 14.08 -0.02
C ILE A 222 0.99 15.27 -0.12
N ARG A 223 1.05 16.04 -1.20
CA ARG A 223 0.18 17.22 -1.39
C ARG A 223 -1.30 16.87 -1.59
N ASN A 224 -1.56 15.70 -2.18
CA ASN A 224 -2.92 15.25 -2.47
C ASN A 224 -3.51 14.35 -1.36
N ALA A 225 -2.75 14.04 -0.32
CA ALA A 225 -3.24 13.27 0.82
C ALA A 225 -4.20 14.10 1.68
N ASP A 226 -5.25 13.45 2.19
CA ASP A 226 -6.21 14.07 3.11
C ASP A 226 -5.59 14.32 4.50
N LEU A 227 -4.63 13.48 4.87
CA LEU A 227 -3.91 13.58 6.13
C LEU A 227 -2.46 13.12 5.93
N VAL A 228 -1.53 13.90 6.43
CA VAL A 228 -0.11 13.55 6.52
C VAL A 228 0.20 13.24 7.97
N LEU A 229 0.79 12.07 8.21
CA LEU A 229 1.31 11.64 9.50
C LEU A 229 2.84 11.62 9.44
N VAL A 230 3.45 12.42 10.29
CA VAL A 230 4.91 12.51 10.39
C VAL A 230 5.38 11.55 11.47
N VAL A 231 6.11 10.52 11.05
CA VAL A 231 6.65 9.50 11.94
C VAL A 231 8.13 9.80 12.18
N ASN A 232 8.49 10.01 13.42
CA ASN A 232 9.90 10.17 13.85
C ASN A 232 10.06 9.63 15.27
N ASP A 233 11.24 9.11 15.57
CA ASP A 233 11.56 8.54 16.87
C ASP A 233 10.45 7.60 17.40
N HIS A 234 10.00 6.70 16.51
CA HIS A 234 9.00 5.66 16.82
C HIS A 234 7.58 6.17 17.15
N ARG A 235 7.29 7.46 16.93
CA ARG A 235 6.02 8.12 17.27
C ARG A 235 5.46 8.91 16.08
N ILE A 236 4.16 9.19 16.10
CA ILE A 236 3.57 10.22 15.25
C ILE A 236 3.77 11.57 15.97
N ILE A 237 4.69 12.40 15.45
CA ILE A 237 5.06 13.67 16.05
C ILE A 237 4.25 14.86 15.53
N GLU A 238 3.80 14.79 14.28
CA GLU A 238 2.97 15.83 13.65
C GLU A 238 1.88 15.18 12.81
N ARG A 239 0.74 15.85 12.68
CA ARG A 239 -0.38 15.45 11.83
C ARG A 239 -1.13 16.66 11.30
N GLY A 240 -1.57 16.60 10.05
CA GLY A 240 -2.30 17.67 9.37
C GLY A 240 -2.26 17.52 7.88
N THR A 241 -2.82 18.45 7.14
CA THR A 241 -2.64 18.54 5.68
C THR A 241 -1.23 19.04 5.36
N HIS A 242 -0.82 18.85 4.11
CA HIS A 242 0.46 19.41 3.62
C HIS A 242 0.63 20.90 3.93
N GLU A 243 -0.41 21.69 3.70
CA GLU A 243 -0.38 23.14 3.88
C GLU A 243 -0.31 23.53 5.37
N GLU A 244 -1.09 22.86 6.23
CA GLU A 244 -1.07 23.08 7.67
C GLU A 244 0.31 22.78 8.27
N LEU A 245 0.90 21.63 7.90
CA LEU A 245 2.21 21.24 8.40
C LEU A 245 3.34 22.15 7.92
N LEU A 246 3.28 22.63 6.67
CA LEU A 246 4.22 23.64 6.19
C LEU A 246 4.12 24.95 6.97
N ALA A 247 2.88 25.40 7.28
CA ALA A 247 2.65 26.64 8.03
C ALA A 247 3.12 26.55 9.49
N GLN A 248 3.14 25.34 10.08
CA GLN A 248 3.65 25.12 11.45
C GLN A 248 5.17 25.29 11.56
N GLN A 249 5.92 25.22 10.44
CA GLN A 249 7.38 25.32 10.41
C GLN A 249 8.07 24.33 11.35
N GLY A 250 7.47 23.14 11.54
CA GLY A 250 7.97 22.06 12.39
C GLY A 250 8.88 21.09 11.66
N PHE A 251 8.97 19.87 12.18
CA PHE A 251 9.79 18.80 11.62
C PHE A 251 9.43 18.47 10.17
N TYR A 252 8.14 18.44 9.84
CA TYR A 252 7.68 18.25 8.47
C TYR A 252 8.21 19.30 7.50
N HIS A 253 8.17 20.58 7.91
CA HIS A 253 8.68 21.68 7.10
C HIS A 253 10.17 21.47 6.78
N ASP A 254 10.98 21.13 7.78
CA ASP A 254 12.43 20.93 7.61
C ASP A 254 12.72 19.69 6.73
N LEU A 255 11.97 18.62 6.93
CA LEU A 255 12.02 17.42 6.08
C LEU A 255 11.69 17.76 4.62
N TYR A 256 10.62 18.53 4.40
CA TYR A 256 10.20 18.99 3.07
C TYR A 256 11.27 19.85 2.40
N MET A 257 11.84 20.82 3.13
CA MET A 257 12.87 21.69 2.58
C MET A 257 14.15 20.93 2.24
N SER A 258 14.49 19.89 3.00
CA SER A 258 15.68 19.09 2.75
C SER A 258 15.53 18.12 1.55
N GLN A 259 14.36 17.56 1.35
CA GLN A 259 14.12 16.51 0.35
C GLN A 259 13.60 17.05 -0.98
N PHE A 260 12.71 18.05 -0.97
CA PHE A 260 11.94 18.45 -2.14
C PHE A 260 12.25 19.86 -2.68
N ARG A 261 12.97 20.70 -1.97
CA ARG A 261 13.32 22.05 -2.40
C ARG A 261 14.71 22.16 -3.04
N ARG A 262 15.40 21.05 -3.22
CA ARG A 262 16.72 20.99 -3.87
C ARG A 262 16.66 20.80 -5.40
N THR A 263 15.49 20.99 -6.00
CA THR A 263 15.30 20.96 -7.46
C THR A 263 15.01 22.32 -8.00
#